data_981db494a85217b6b9d0737111209406
#
_entry.id   981db494a85217b6b9d0737111209406
#
_cell.length_a   1.000
_cell.length_b   1.000
_cell.length_c   1.000
_cell.angle_alpha   90.00
_cell.angle_beta   90.00
_cell.angle_gamma   90.00
#
_symmetry.space_group_name_H-M   'P 1'
#
loop_
_entity.id
_entity.type
_entity.pdbx_description
1 polymer ?
#
loop_
_entity_poly.entity_id
_entity_poly.type
_entity_poly.pdbx_seq_one_letter_code
_entity_poly.pdbx_strand_id
1 'polypeptide(L)'
;MDLVIVESNAKSKTIQKYLGKEYIVEACGGHVQDLPKSNNATWSNDDGHLPKPPWGWTKGAEKTVNKMLKKASDKNVNTIYVATDPDREGEFIAWRLFAIFTKAGYHDIQRVTFNAITKKQVEESLEKASDVDMNLVDAAIVRRLMDRLVGFRASKFANSW
;
A
#
# COMPACT_ATOMS: atom_id res chain seq x y z
N MET A 1 20.99 -3.70 5.53
CA MET A 1 19.86 -4.65 5.32
C MET A 1 18.66 -3.88 4.83
N ASP A 2 17.98 -4.34 3.82
CA ASP A 2 16.84 -3.65 3.22
C ASP A 2 15.55 -4.47 3.39
N LEU A 3 14.42 -3.79 3.43
CA LEU A 3 13.10 -4.41 3.56
C LEU A 3 12.36 -4.34 2.23
N VAL A 4 11.80 -5.47 1.81
CA VAL A 4 10.93 -5.56 0.63
C VAL A 4 9.53 -5.96 1.09
N ILE A 5 8.53 -5.16 0.75
CA ILE A 5 7.13 -5.41 1.12
C ILE A 5 6.36 -5.84 -0.13
N VAL A 6 5.75 -7.02 -0.06
CA VAL A 6 4.91 -7.58 -1.12
C VAL A 6 3.48 -7.79 -0.62
N GLU A 7 2.55 -8.15 -1.51
CA GLU A 7 1.14 -8.31 -1.13
C GLU A 7 0.85 -9.64 -0.45
N SER A 8 1.45 -10.74 -0.92
CA SER A 8 1.10 -12.08 -0.46
C SER A 8 2.27 -12.83 0.17
N ASN A 9 1.95 -13.73 1.11
CA ASN A 9 2.94 -14.60 1.75
C ASN A 9 3.65 -15.52 0.75
N ALA A 10 2.94 -15.99 -0.27
CA ALA A 10 3.53 -16.84 -1.30
C ALA A 10 4.62 -16.11 -2.07
N LYS A 11 4.36 -14.86 -2.49
CA LYS A 11 5.36 -14.01 -3.15
C LYS A 11 6.53 -13.70 -2.24
N SER A 12 6.28 -13.43 -0.97
CA SER A 12 7.36 -13.10 -0.02
C SER A 12 8.35 -14.24 0.14
N LYS A 13 7.87 -15.47 0.23
CA LYS A 13 8.72 -16.66 0.36
C LYS A 13 9.59 -16.85 -0.88
N THR A 14 9.00 -16.70 -2.07
CA THR A 14 9.72 -16.87 -3.34
C THR A 14 10.79 -15.80 -3.51
N ILE A 15 10.44 -14.55 -3.27
CA ILE A 15 11.35 -13.41 -3.41
C ILE A 15 12.47 -13.48 -2.36
N GLN A 16 12.16 -13.89 -1.14
CA GLN A 16 13.17 -14.07 -0.08
C GLN A 16 14.24 -15.08 -0.52
N LYS A 17 13.86 -16.16 -1.17
CA LYS A 17 14.82 -17.14 -1.71
C LYS A 17 15.74 -16.54 -2.75
N TYR A 18 15.23 -15.64 -3.60
CA TYR A 18 16.00 -15.00 -4.65
C TYR A 18 16.97 -13.94 -4.11
N LEU A 19 16.56 -13.18 -3.09
CA LEU A 19 17.34 -12.05 -2.58
C LEU A 19 18.34 -12.41 -1.49
N GLY A 20 18.19 -13.54 -0.81
CA GLY A 20 19.12 -13.99 0.22
C GLY A 20 18.99 -13.20 1.54
N LYS A 21 20.08 -13.22 2.31
CA LYS A 21 20.10 -12.74 3.71
C LYS A 21 20.23 -11.21 3.85
N GLU A 22 20.58 -10.52 2.78
CA GLU A 22 20.74 -9.05 2.80
C GLU A 22 19.41 -8.31 2.77
N TYR A 23 18.33 -9.03 2.48
CA TYR A 23 16.98 -8.49 2.39
C TYR A 23 16.03 -9.23 3.32
N ILE A 24 15.12 -8.48 3.90
CA ILE A 24 13.96 -9.01 4.61
C ILE A 24 12.76 -8.84 3.70
N VAL A 25 12.04 -9.90 3.39
CA VAL A 25 10.84 -9.84 2.56
C VAL A 25 9.62 -10.15 3.42
N GLU A 26 8.70 -9.20 3.50
CA GLU A 26 7.48 -9.30 4.29
C GLU A 26 6.25 -9.10 3.43
N ALA A 27 5.14 -9.71 3.81
CA ALA A 27 3.86 -9.56 3.13
C ALA A 27 2.92 -8.68 3.94
N CYS A 28 2.29 -7.71 3.29
CA CYS A 28 1.28 -6.85 3.94
C CYS A 28 -0.13 -7.47 3.94
N GLY A 29 -0.36 -8.49 3.14
CA GLY A 29 -1.65 -9.19 3.09
C GLY A 29 -2.74 -8.45 2.30
N GLY A 30 -2.37 -7.56 1.40
CA GLY A 30 -3.29 -6.75 0.61
C GLY A 30 -3.47 -5.34 1.14
N HIS A 31 -4.68 -4.80 1.08
CA HIS A 31 -4.96 -3.43 1.56
C HIS A 31 -4.69 -3.26 3.05
N VAL A 32 -3.93 -2.24 3.39
CA VAL A 32 -3.59 -1.92 4.78
C VAL A 32 -4.50 -0.83 5.34
N GLN A 33 -4.92 0.11 4.51
CA GLN A 33 -5.86 1.16 4.86
C GLN A 33 -6.90 1.35 3.76
N ASP A 34 -8.09 1.81 4.13
CA ASP A 34 -9.18 2.05 3.20
C ASP A 34 -10.07 3.17 3.74
N LEU A 35 -11.13 3.51 3.00
CA LEU A 35 -12.12 4.47 3.43
C LEU A 35 -12.74 4.05 4.78
N PRO A 36 -13.07 5.02 5.66
CA PRO A 36 -13.71 4.70 6.92
C PRO A 36 -15.07 4.05 6.68
N LYS A 37 -15.45 3.13 7.56
CA LYS A 37 -16.74 2.45 7.48
C LYS A 37 -17.90 3.39 7.72
N SER A 38 -17.68 4.46 8.49
CA SER A 38 -18.71 5.45 8.81
C SER A 38 -18.88 6.46 7.68
N ASN A 39 -20.11 6.71 7.27
CA ASN A 39 -20.44 7.73 6.29
C ASN A 39 -20.35 9.17 6.85
N ASN A 40 -20.09 9.31 8.14
CA ASN A 40 -19.99 10.60 8.83
C ASN A 40 -18.58 11.22 8.76
N ALA A 41 -17.67 10.60 8.03
CA ALA A 41 -16.38 11.21 7.77
C ALA A 41 -16.59 12.49 6.98
N THR A 42 -16.31 13.63 7.59
CA THR A 42 -16.36 14.92 6.93
C THR A 42 -15.28 14.97 5.84
N TRP A 43 -15.73 14.96 4.63
CA TRP A 43 -14.89 15.06 3.46
C TRP A 43 -14.79 16.54 3.09
N SER A 44 -13.85 17.24 3.73
CA SER A 44 -13.60 18.63 3.39
C SER A 44 -12.87 18.72 2.04
N ASN A 45 -13.44 19.46 1.14
CA ASN A 45 -12.88 19.67 -0.17
C ASN A 45 -12.91 21.18 -0.49
N ASP A 46 -12.21 21.93 0.34
CA ASP A 46 -12.24 23.40 0.27
C ASP A 46 -11.29 23.96 -0.80
N ASP A 47 -10.41 23.14 -1.33
CA ASP A 47 -9.34 23.58 -2.24
C ASP A 47 -9.44 23.02 -3.68
N GLY A 48 -10.54 22.37 -4.02
CA GLY A 48 -10.76 21.80 -5.35
C GLY A 48 -9.99 20.51 -5.65
N HIS A 49 -9.27 19.97 -4.69
CA HIS A 49 -8.60 18.68 -4.82
C HIS A 49 -9.53 17.53 -4.43
N LEU A 50 -9.12 16.29 -4.74
CA LEU A 50 -9.86 15.11 -4.30
C LEU A 50 -10.00 15.10 -2.77
N PRO A 51 -11.17 14.72 -2.25
CA PRO A 51 -11.34 14.60 -0.81
C PRO A 51 -10.27 13.71 -0.18
N LYS A 52 -9.74 14.14 0.94
CA LYS A 52 -8.77 13.39 1.73
C LYS A 52 -9.47 12.81 2.96
N PRO A 53 -10.20 11.68 2.83
CA PRO A 53 -10.85 11.09 3.98
C PRO A 53 -9.80 10.59 4.97
N PRO A 54 -10.13 10.49 6.25
CA PRO A 54 -9.26 9.82 7.20
C PRO A 54 -9.19 8.33 6.82
N TRP A 55 -8.01 7.88 6.41
CA TRP A 55 -7.79 6.48 6.05
C TRP A 55 -7.78 5.61 7.31
N GLY A 56 -8.61 4.58 7.33
CA GLY A 56 -8.72 3.65 8.45
C GLY A 56 -8.01 2.33 8.16
N TRP A 57 -7.50 1.69 9.21
CA TRP A 57 -6.88 0.38 9.09
C TRP A 57 -7.90 -0.67 8.66
N THR A 58 -7.50 -1.53 7.71
CA THR A 58 -8.27 -2.75 7.42
C THR A 58 -8.05 -3.77 8.53
N LYS A 59 -8.92 -4.77 8.61
CA LYS A 59 -8.88 -5.77 9.69
C LYS A 59 -7.51 -6.48 9.74
N GLY A 60 -6.83 -6.38 10.87
CA GLY A 60 -5.54 -7.03 11.11
C GLY A 60 -4.34 -6.32 10.48
N ALA A 61 -4.54 -5.30 9.65
CA ALA A 61 -3.46 -4.62 8.94
C ALA A 61 -2.55 -3.84 9.88
N GLU A 62 -3.12 -3.15 10.86
CA GLU A 62 -2.33 -2.40 11.85
C GLU A 62 -1.32 -3.30 12.57
N LYS A 63 -1.76 -4.47 13.00
CA LYS A 63 -0.90 -5.46 13.65
C LYS A 63 0.21 -5.94 12.71
N THR A 64 -0.12 -6.22 11.46
CA THR A 64 0.84 -6.67 10.45
C THR A 64 1.89 -5.59 10.18
N VAL A 65 1.47 -4.35 9.97
CA VAL A 65 2.38 -3.22 9.71
C VAL A 65 3.25 -2.92 10.93
N ASN A 66 2.70 -2.97 12.14
CA ASN A 66 3.48 -2.78 13.37
C ASN A 66 4.57 -3.83 13.54
N LYS A 67 4.31 -5.08 13.15
CA LYS A 67 5.33 -6.13 13.11
C LYS A 67 6.45 -5.82 12.12
N MET A 68 6.09 -5.31 10.94
CA MET A 68 7.07 -4.90 9.94
C MET A 68 7.94 -3.73 10.46
N LEU A 69 7.33 -2.72 11.07
CA LEU A 69 8.03 -1.57 11.64
C LEU A 69 9.00 -2.01 12.74
N LYS A 70 8.56 -2.89 13.62
CA LYS A 70 9.41 -3.45 14.66
C LYS A 70 10.59 -4.21 14.07
N LYS A 71 10.35 -5.04 13.08
CA LYS A 71 11.39 -5.82 12.41
C LYS A 71 12.39 -4.91 11.69
N ALA A 72 11.89 -3.88 11.03
CA ALA A 72 12.74 -2.88 10.38
C ALA A 72 13.64 -2.15 11.38
N SER A 73 13.11 -1.80 12.53
CA SER A 73 13.87 -1.18 13.61
C SER A 73 14.91 -2.12 14.21
N ASP A 74 14.52 -3.35 14.54
CA ASP A 74 15.39 -4.36 15.16
C ASP A 74 16.57 -4.74 14.23
N LYS A 75 16.37 -4.70 12.92
CA LYS A 75 17.37 -5.06 11.92
C LYS A 75 18.10 -3.87 11.30
N ASN A 76 17.84 -2.67 11.78
CA ASN A 76 18.43 -1.43 11.26
C ASN A 76 18.30 -1.31 9.74
N VAL A 77 17.09 -1.46 9.23
CA VAL A 77 16.78 -1.37 7.80
C VAL A 77 17.10 0.02 7.27
N ASN A 78 17.83 0.09 6.15
CA ASN A 78 18.22 1.34 5.50
C ASN A 78 17.19 1.79 4.47
N THR A 79 16.87 0.91 3.51
CA THR A 79 15.95 1.19 2.40
C THR A 79 14.73 0.28 2.48
N ILE A 80 13.57 0.82 2.17
CA ILE A 80 12.31 0.07 2.10
C ILE A 80 11.84 0.08 0.65
N TYR A 81 11.70 -1.11 0.08
CA TYR A 81 11.13 -1.29 -1.27
C TYR A 81 9.71 -1.79 -1.15
N VAL A 82 8.77 -1.05 -1.72
CA VAL A 82 7.37 -1.46 -1.75
C VAL A 82 7.09 -2.07 -3.12
N ALA A 83 6.90 -3.38 -3.13
CA ALA A 83 6.82 -4.22 -4.33
C ALA A 83 5.42 -4.83 -4.51
N THR A 84 4.39 -4.02 -4.31
CA THR A 84 3.00 -4.40 -4.58
C THR A 84 2.74 -4.45 -6.09
N ASP A 85 1.62 -5.04 -6.51
CA ASP A 85 1.33 -5.28 -7.93
C ASP A 85 1.35 -3.99 -8.77
N PRO A 86 1.71 -4.08 -10.08
CA PRO A 86 1.82 -2.91 -10.95
C PRO A 86 0.47 -2.48 -11.52
N ASP A 87 -0.55 -2.39 -10.69
CA ASP A 87 -1.87 -1.88 -11.05
C ASP A 87 -2.26 -0.74 -10.10
N ARG A 88 -3.40 -0.09 -10.36
CA ARG A 88 -3.85 1.04 -9.53
C ARG A 88 -4.10 0.65 -8.08
N GLU A 89 -4.58 -0.57 -7.83
CA GLU A 89 -4.78 -1.06 -6.45
C GLU A 89 -3.44 -1.27 -5.74
N GLY A 90 -2.47 -1.86 -6.42
CA GLY A 90 -1.11 -2.01 -5.91
C GLY A 90 -0.43 -0.66 -5.63
N GLU A 91 -0.63 0.32 -6.51
CA GLU A 91 -0.11 1.69 -6.30
C GLU A 91 -0.79 2.36 -5.10
N PHE A 92 -2.09 2.17 -4.91
CA PHE A 92 -2.80 2.68 -3.74
C PHE A 92 -2.27 2.08 -2.44
N ILE A 93 -2.04 0.77 -2.40
CA ILE A 93 -1.45 0.10 -1.25
C ILE A 93 -0.05 0.66 -0.97
N ALA A 94 0.77 0.82 -2.02
CA ALA A 94 2.11 1.39 -1.91
C ALA A 94 2.07 2.81 -1.36
N TRP A 95 1.16 3.64 -1.84
CA TRP A 95 0.99 5.01 -1.36
C TRP A 95 0.67 5.07 0.13
N ARG A 96 -0.20 4.17 0.61
CA ARG A 96 -0.52 4.08 2.04
C ARG A 96 0.68 3.61 2.86
N LEU A 97 1.41 2.63 2.37
CA LEU A 97 2.63 2.16 3.03
C LEU A 97 3.71 3.25 3.08
N PHE A 98 3.88 4.01 2.01
CA PHE A 98 4.80 5.15 1.99
C PHE A 98 4.45 6.15 3.10
N ALA A 99 3.18 6.50 3.23
CA ALA A 99 2.73 7.43 4.26
C ALA A 99 2.99 6.90 5.67
N ILE A 100 2.70 5.63 5.91
CA ILE A 100 2.87 4.98 7.21
C ILE A 100 4.35 4.92 7.61
N PHE A 101 5.23 4.47 6.71
CA PHE A 101 6.66 4.34 6.99
C PHE A 101 7.35 5.68 7.08
N THR A 102 6.97 6.66 6.26
CA THR A 102 7.48 8.03 6.36
C THR A 102 7.14 8.65 7.72
N LYS A 103 5.92 8.46 8.19
CA LYS A 103 5.49 8.92 9.52
C LYS A 103 6.27 8.24 10.64
N ALA A 104 6.70 7.00 10.43
CA ALA A 104 7.51 6.25 11.38
C ALA A 104 9.00 6.65 11.38
N GLY A 105 9.41 7.55 10.47
CA GLY A 105 10.78 8.06 10.40
C GLY A 105 11.66 7.47 9.30
N TYR A 106 11.11 6.62 8.43
CA TYR A 106 11.83 6.07 7.29
C TYR A 106 11.65 6.99 6.08
N HIS A 107 12.75 7.48 5.51
CA HIS A 107 12.73 8.42 4.39
C HIS A 107 13.18 7.81 3.07
N ASP A 108 13.97 6.75 3.11
CA ASP A 108 14.39 6.04 1.91
C ASP A 108 13.41 4.90 1.60
N ILE A 109 12.29 5.26 0.98
CA ILE A 109 11.24 4.35 0.58
C ILE A 109 11.09 4.46 -0.94
N GLN A 110 11.11 3.32 -1.63
CA GLN A 110 11.06 3.26 -3.07
C GLN A 110 10.00 2.28 -3.57
N ARG A 111 9.40 2.61 -4.71
CA ARG A 111 8.40 1.78 -5.37
C ARG A 111 9.08 0.85 -6.38
N VAL A 112 8.76 -0.43 -6.32
CA VAL A 112 9.29 -1.46 -7.22
C VAL A 112 8.13 -2.24 -7.81
N THR A 113 8.20 -2.54 -9.10
CA THR A 113 7.22 -3.40 -9.78
C THR A 113 7.92 -4.57 -10.44
N PHE A 114 7.41 -5.79 -10.22
CA PHE A 114 7.94 -6.99 -10.84
C PHE A 114 7.04 -7.43 -12.00
N ASN A 115 7.58 -7.43 -13.21
CA ASN A 115 6.86 -7.94 -14.38
C ASN A 115 6.76 -9.47 -14.35
N ALA A 116 7.75 -10.13 -13.75
CA ALA A 116 7.76 -11.58 -13.53
C ALA A 116 8.51 -11.90 -12.24
N ILE A 117 8.12 -12.96 -11.55
CA ILE A 117 8.77 -13.39 -10.32
C ILE A 117 9.88 -14.41 -10.65
N THR A 118 10.94 -13.92 -11.26
CA THR A 118 12.18 -14.66 -11.51
C THR A 118 13.31 -13.94 -10.79
N LYS A 119 14.40 -14.65 -10.47
CA LYS A 119 15.53 -14.04 -9.77
C LYS A 119 16.07 -12.83 -10.53
N LYS A 120 16.27 -12.97 -11.83
CA LYS A 120 16.78 -11.90 -12.69
C LYS A 120 15.88 -10.67 -12.70
N GLN A 121 14.56 -10.87 -12.86
CA GLN A 121 13.58 -9.79 -12.90
C GLN A 121 13.46 -9.07 -11.56
N VAL A 122 13.52 -9.81 -10.46
CA VAL A 122 13.48 -9.22 -9.11
C VAL A 122 14.72 -8.34 -8.89
N GLU A 123 15.91 -8.84 -9.20
CA GLU A 123 17.15 -8.08 -9.04
C GLU A 123 17.19 -6.83 -9.93
N GLU A 124 16.78 -6.95 -11.19
CA GLU A 124 16.73 -5.82 -12.12
C GLU A 124 15.71 -4.77 -11.68
N SER A 125 14.57 -5.20 -11.17
CA SER A 125 13.50 -4.30 -10.72
C SER A 125 13.94 -3.48 -9.50
N LEU A 126 14.69 -4.06 -8.59
CA LEU A 126 15.23 -3.33 -7.43
C LEU A 126 16.20 -2.22 -7.85
N GLU A 127 16.96 -2.42 -8.94
CA GLU A 127 17.84 -1.40 -9.51
C GLU A 127 17.08 -0.25 -10.18
N LYS A 128 15.84 -0.52 -10.64
CA LYS A 128 14.97 0.46 -11.32
C LYS A 128 13.89 1.02 -10.42
N ALA A 129 14.10 1.04 -9.12
CA ALA A 129 13.14 1.55 -8.16
C ALA A 129 12.81 3.03 -8.43
N SER A 130 11.57 3.41 -8.21
CA SER A 130 11.04 4.74 -8.49
C SER A 130 10.09 5.21 -7.39
N ASP A 131 9.46 6.37 -7.60
CA ASP A 131 8.40 6.85 -6.72
C ASP A 131 7.05 6.23 -7.08
N VAL A 132 6.06 6.39 -6.19
CA VAL A 132 4.69 5.98 -6.43
C VAL A 132 4.10 6.78 -7.60
N ASP A 133 3.40 6.10 -8.51
CA ASP A 133 2.67 6.74 -9.60
C ASP A 133 1.35 7.32 -9.07
N MET A 134 1.34 8.62 -8.83
CA MET A 134 0.17 9.31 -8.27
C MET A 134 -1.04 9.31 -9.21
N ASN A 135 -0.84 9.16 -10.52
CA ASN A 135 -1.96 9.05 -11.46
C ASN A 135 -2.75 7.76 -11.21
N LEU A 136 -2.06 6.66 -10.96
CA LEU A 136 -2.71 5.38 -10.62
C LEU A 136 -3.35 5.44 -9.22
N VAL A 137 -2.71 6.10 -8.26
CA VAL A 137 -3.25 6.30 -6.92
C VAL A 137 -4.54 7.12 -6.99
N ASP A 138 -4.53 8.23 -7.70
CA ASP A 138 -5.70 9.09 -7.86
C ASP A 138 -6.87 8.34 -8.54
N ALA A 139 -6.59 7.52 -9.56
CA ALA A 139 -7.59 6.68 -10.19
C ALA A 139 -8.22 5.68 -9.20
N ALA A 140 -7.42 5.08 -8.34
CA ALA A 140 -7.91 4.17 -7.30
C ALA A 140 -8.76 4.90 -6.25
N ILE A 141 -8.35 6.08 -5.84
CA ILE A 141 -9.10 6.92 -4.90
C ILE A 141 -10.46 7.32 -5.50
N VAL A 142 -10.45 7.83 -6.72
CA VAL A 142 -11.69 8.23 -7.42
C VAL A 142 -12.67 7.06 -7.51
N ARG A 143 -12.20 5.88 -7.88
CA ARG A 143 -13.04 4.69 -7.96
C ARG A 143 -13.67 4.34 -6.60
N ARG A 144 -12.90 4.38 -5.51
CA ARG A 144 -13.42 4.13 -4.17
C ARG A 144 -14.48 5.13 -3.76
N LEU A 145 -14.24 6.41 -4.04
CA LEU A 145 -15.18 7.48 -3.73
C LEU A 145 -16.47 7.32 -4.53
N MET A 146 -16.38 7.01 -5.81
CA MET A 146 -17.53 6.81 -6.67
C MET A 146 -18.34 5.57 -6.25
N ASP A 147 -17.68 4.45 -6.00
CA ASP A 147 -18.34 3.23 -5.54
C ASP A 147 -19.06 3.46 -4.21
N ARG A 148 -18.47 4.22 -3.29
CA ARG A 148 -19.08 4.57 -2.01
C ARG A 148 -20.32 5.44 -2.21
N LEU A 149 -20.24 6.46 -3.06
CA LEU A 149 -21.38 7.36 -3.36
C LEU A 149 -22.52 6.63 -4.05
N VAL A 150 -22.22 5.80 -5.05
CA VAL A 150 -23.22 5.00 -5.75
C VAL A 150 -23.88 3.99 -4.80
N GLY A 151 -23.09 3.25 -4.03
CA GLY A 151 -23.61 2.30 -3.05
C GLY A 151 -24.47 2.97 -1.99
N PHE A 152 -24.09 4.16 -1.52
CA PHE A 152 -24.86 4.95 -0.56
C PHE A 152 -26.19 5.42 -1.13
N ARG A 153 -26.19 5.93 -2.37
CA ARG A 153 -27.41 6.37 -3.07
C ARG A 153 -28.33 5.20 -3.34
N ALA A 154 -27.80 4.08 -3.80
CA ALA A 154 -28.58 2.87 -4.05
C ALA A 154 -29.24 2.33 -2.78
N SER A 155 -28.51 2.31 -1.66
CA SER A 155 -29.06 1.90 -0.35
C SER A 155 -30.15 2.83 0.12
N LYS A 156 -29.95 4.15 -0.02
CA LYS A 156 -30.97 5.16 0.30
C LYS A 156 -32.23 5.00 -0.54
N PHE A 157 -32.04 4.76 -1.83
CA PHE A 157 -33.14 4.55 -2.76
C PHE A 157 -33.92 3.27 -2.46
N ALA A 158 -33.22 2.17 -2.16
CA ALA A 158 -33.85 0.91 -1.77
C ALA A 158 -34.61 1.01 -0.46
N ASN A 159 -34.15 1.82 0.50
CA ASN A 159 -34.80 2.01 1.80
C ASN A 159 -35.98 2.99 1.74
N SER A 160 -36.13 3.74 0.65
CA SER A 160 -37.29 4.65 0.48
C SER A 160 -38.50 4.00 -0.19
N TRP A 161 -38.41 2.75 -0.54
CA TRP A 161 -39.48 1.91 -1.07
C TRP A 161 -39.99 0.97 0.00
#